data_84b446102490f10b92edb2a8f1c3a98e
#
_entry.id   84b446102490f10b92edb2a8f1c3a98e
#
_cell.length_a   1.000
_cell.length_b   1.000
_cell.length_c   1.000
_cell.angle_alpha   90.00
_cell.angle_beta   90.00
_cell.angle_gamma   90.00
#
_symmetry.space_group_name_H-M   'P 1'
#
loop_
_entity.id
_entity.type
_entity.pdbx_description
1 polymer ?
#
loop_
_entity_poly.entity_id
_entity_poly.type
_entity_poly.pdbx_seq_one_letter_code
_entity_poly.pdbx_strand_id
1 'polypeptide(L)'
;ALSSAAPDVYKRQNMFDMHPPFQIDGNFGGTAGICEALLQSENNELILLPALPKAWKNGSFRGLMARGGFEVSCSWENGRVVSAQLRSRRGGKCTLVIGQEYRISRGDTEVNAEYSDGAYTFETDRGALYCVK
;
A
#
# COMPACT_ATOMS: atom_id res chain seq x y z
N ALA A 1 -4.18 -14.21 10.13
CA ALA A 1 -4.53 -13.08 11.01
C ALA A 1 -5.60 -12.18 10.38
N LEU A 2 -5.50 -11.84 9.10
CA LEU A 2 -6.54 -11.07 8.39
C LEU A 2 -7.84 -11.85 8.18
N SER A 3 -7.78 -13.17 8.04
CA SER A 3 -8.96 -14.02 7.85
C SER A 3 -9.83 -14.15 9.09
N SER A 4 -9.28 -13.95 10.30
CA SER A 4 -10.03 -14.01 11.56
C SER A 4 -10.57 -12.64 11.99
N ALA A 5 -9.89 -11.54 11.67
CA ALA A 5 -10.30 -10.19 12.04
C ALA A 5 -11.28 -9.56 11.04
N ALA A 6 -11.11 -9.80 9.74
CA ALA A 6 -11.93 -9.19 8.71
C ALA A 6 -13.42 -9.58 8.77
N PRO A 7 -13.82 -10.86 9.00
CA PRO A 7 -15.24 -11.21 9.12
C PRO A 7 -15.94 -10.54 10.29
N ASP A 8 -15.23 -10.27 11.37
CA ASP A 8 -15.79 -9.62 12.56
C ASP A 8 -16.06 -8.13 12.33
N VAL A 9 -15.19 -7.45 11.60
CA VAL A 9 -15.37 -6.04 11.20
C VAL A 9 -16.57 -5.88 10.27
N TYR A 10 -16.79 -6.80 9.33
CA TYR A 10 -17.93 -6.76 8.40
C TYR A 10 -19.29 -6.98 9.04
N LYS A 11 -19.36 -7.69 10.13
CA LYS A 11 -20.61 -7.98 10.82
C LYS A 11 -21.04 -6.88 11.78
N ARG A 12 -20.23 -5.85 11.98
CA ARG A 12 -20.49 -4.78 12.95
C ARG A 12 -20.97 -3.54 12.24
N GLN A 13 -22.23 -3.19 12.45
CA GLN A 13 -22.89 -2.06 11.77
C GLN A 13 -22.29 -0.69 12.10
N ASN A 14 -21.54 -0.57 13.18
CA ASN A 14 -20.94 0.69 13.65
C ASN A 14 -19.42 0.68 13.77
N MET A 15 -18.77 -0.39 13.36
CA MET A 15 -17.31 -0.58 13.41
C MET A 15 -16.68 -0.48 14.82
N PHE A 16 -17.47 -0.50 15.88
CA PHE A 16 -16.96 -0.58 17.25
C PHE A 16 -16.65 -2.02 17.64
N ASP A 17 -15.57 -2.21 18.39
CA ASP A 17 -15.28 -3.49 18.99
C ASP A 17 -16.38 -3.90 19.96
N MET A 18 -16.85 -5.17 19.86
CA MET A 18 -17.92 -5.70 20.69
C MET A 18 -17.41 -6.49 21.89
N HIS A 19 -16.11 -6.51 22.12
CA HIS A 19 -15.56 -7.16 23.31
C HIS A 19 -16.02 -6.44 24.60
N PRO A 20 -16.63 -7.10 25.58
CA PRO A 20 -16.99 -6.49 26.84
C PRO A 20 -15.83 -6.56 27.86
N PRO A 21 -15.36 -5.44 28.47
CA PRO A 21 -15.72 -4.08 28.11
C PRO A 21 -15.14 -3.65 26.75
N PHE A 22 -15.70 -2.60 26.13
CA PHE A 22 -15.22 -2.03 24.89
C PHE A 22 -13.69 -1.74 24.97
N GLN A 23 -12.97 -2.20 23.95
CA GLN A 23 -11.53 -2.00 23.82
C GLN A 23 -11.22 -1.35 22.47
N ILE A 24 -10.70 -0.13 22.48
CA ILE A 24 -10.33 0.60 21.25
C ILE A 24 -9.24 -0.12 20.45
N ASP A 25 -8.45 -0.95 21.10
CA ASP A 25 -7.38 -1.75 20.48
C ASP A 25 -7.92 -2.66 19.37
N GLY A 26 -9.11 -3.22 19.53
CA GLY A 26 -9.78 -4.01 18.49
C GLY A 26 -10.08 -3.20 17.24
N ASN A 27 -10.43 -1.93 17.38
CA ASN A 27 -10.66 -1.00 16.28
C ASN A 27 -9.35 -0.65 15.58
N PHE A 28 -8.30 -0.35 16.33
CA PHE A 28 -6.97 -0.06 15.77
C PHE A 28 -6.37 -1.27 15.06
N GLY A 29 -6.51 -2.46 15.64
CA GLY A 29 -6.08 -3.71 15.01
C GLY A 29 -6.79 -3.99 13.69
N GLY A 30 -8.09 -3.74 13.60
CA GLY A 30 -8.86 -3.86 12.36
C GLY A 30 -8.38 -2.90 11.27
N THR A 31 -8.16 -1.64 11.62
CA THR A 31 -7.63 -0.62 10.70
C THR A 31 -6.22 -0.98 10.23
N ALA A 32 -5.34 -1.37 11.16
CA ALA A 32 -3.98 -1.79 10.83
C ALA A 32 -3.98 -3.00 9.88
N GLY A 33 -4.83 -4.00 10.12
CA GLY A 33 -4.97 -5.17 9.26
C GLY A 33 -5.42 -4.82 7.83
N ILE A 34 -6.33 -3.84 7.67
CA ILE A 34 -6.73 -3.34 6.35
C ILE A 34 -5.55 -2.65 5.66
N CYS A 35 -4.83 -1.79 6.37
CA CYS A 35 -3.66 -1.11 5.80
C CYS A 35 -2.60 -2.12 5.36
N GLU A 36 -2.29 -3.13 6.16
CA GLU A 36 -1.33 -4.18 5.84
C GLU A 36 -1.75 -5.04 4.64
N ALA A 37 -3.06 -5.22 4.40
CA ALA A 37 -3.55 -5.90 3.21
C ALA A 37 -3.32 -5.10 1.91
N LEU A 38 -3.27 -3.77 2.02
CA LEU A 38 -3.14 -2.84 0.89
C LEU A 38 -1.70 -2.41 0.63
N LEU A 39 -0.92 -2.19 1.68
CA LEU A 39 0.45 -1.72 1.61
C LEU A 39 1.27 -2.27 2.77
N GLN A 40 2.31 -3.00 2.46
CA GLN A 40 3.33 -3.38 3.44
C GLN A 40 4.65 -2.66 3.14
N SER A 41 5.39 -2.35 4.19
CA SER A 41 6.70 -1.73 4.06
C SER A 41 7.67 -2.33 5.08
N GLU A 42 8.65 -3.05 4.58
CA GLU A 42 9.67 -3.69 5.39
C GLU A 42 11.00 -3.67 4.64
N ASN A 43 12.12 -3.51 5.37
CA ASN A 43 13.48 -3.56 4.81
C ASN A 43 13.71 -2.67 3.57
N ASN A 44 13.13 -1.46 3.55
CA ASN A 44 13.12 -0.51 2.43
C ASN A 44 12.34 -0.98 1.19
N GLU A 45 11.55 -2.00 1.32
CA GLU A 45 10.63 -2.46 0.28
C GLU A 45 9.21 -1.93 0.53
N LEU A 46 8.55 -1.51 -0.53
CA LEU A 46 7.14 -1.15 -0.56
C LEU A 46 6.41 -2.21 -1.36
N ILE A 47 5.52 -2.95 -0.71
CA ILE A 47 4.78 -4.04 -1.36
C ILE A 47 3.33 -3.59 -1.53
N LEU A 48 2.90 -3.41 -2.78
CA LEU A 48 1.54 -3.00 -3.10
C LEU A 48 0.60 -4.22 -3.20
N LEU A 49 -0.54 -4.13 -2.53
CA LEU A 49 -1.62 -5.12 -2.53
C LEU A 49 -1.17 -6.54 -2.15
N PRO A 50 -0.33 -6.72 -1.11
CA PRO A 50 0.25 -8.03 -0.77
C PRO A 50 -0.80 -9.08 -0.38
N ALA A 51 -1.92 -8.64 0.20
CA ALA A 51 -2.96 -9.53 0.71
C ALA A 51 -4.37 -9.01 0.39
N LEU A 52 -4.57 -8.55 -0.85
CA LEU A 52 -5.84 -8.00 -1.28
C LEU A 52 -6.95 -9.08 -1.23
N PRO A 53 -8.03 -8.85 -0.46
CA PRO A 53 -9.16 -9.78 -0.42
C PRO A 53 -9.79 -9.97 -1.82
N LYS A 54 -10.16 -11.19 -2.17
CA LYS A 54 -10.79 -11.51 -3.47
C LYS A 54 -12.07 -10.72 -3.73
N ALA A 55 -12.76 -10.29 -2.67
CA ALA A 55 -13.96 -9.46 -2.76
C ALA A 55 -13.65 -8.00 -3.19
N TRP A 56 -12.42 -7.52 -2.99
CA TRP A 56 -12.01 -6.15 -3.31
C TRP A 56 -11.41 -6.08 -4.70
N LYS A 57 -12.20 -6.42 -5.71
CA LYS A 57 -11.72 -6.48 -7.09
C LYS A 57 -11.22 -5.13 -7.59
N ASN A 58 -11.91 -4.05 -7.24
CA ASN A 58 -11.60 -2.69 -7.64
C ASN A 58 -11.57 -1.80 -6.41
N GLY A 59 -10.66 -0.82 -6.41
CA GLY A 59 -10.58 0.12 -5.31
C GLY A 59 -9.40 1.07 -5.41
N SER A 60 -9.27 1.89 -4.40
CA SER A 60 -8.13 2.81 -4.26
C SER A 60 -7.89 3.16 -2.80
N PHE A 61 -6.67 3.52 -2.49
CA PHE A 61 -6.32 4.19 -1.25
C PHE A 61 -5.44 5.41 -1.54
N ARG A 62 -5.39 6.36 -0.61
CA ARG A 62 -4.59 7.57 -0.74
C ARG A 62 -3.86 7.89 0.55
N GLY A 63 -2.61 8.31 0.40
CA GLY A 63 -1.82 8.89 1.48
C GLY A 63 -1.43 7.92 2.59
N LEU A 64 -1.36 6.60 2.33
CA LEU A 64 -0.83 5.68 3.32
C LEU A 64 0.68 5.92 3.50
N MET A 65 1.07 6.02 4.76
CA MET A 65 2.48 6.22 5.12
C MET A 65 3.19 4.87 5.22
N ALA A 66 4.30 4.77 4.53
CA ALA A 66 5.18 3.62 4.55
C ALA A 66 6.53 3.94 5.19
N ARG A 67 7.22 2.91 5.66
CA ARG A 67 8.59 3.04 6.18
C ARG A 67 9.53 3.62 5.12
N GLY A 68 10.59 4.27 5.54
CA GLY A 68 11.48 5.01 4.64
C GLY A 68 11.00 6.43 4.32
N GLY A 69 9.81 6.82 4.80
CA GLY A 69 9.25 8.16 4.59
C GLY A 69 8.55 8.30 3.25
N PHE A 70 7.92 7.24 2.77
CA PHE A 70 7.11 7.25 1.58
C PHE A 70 5.62 7.45 1.93
N GLU A 71 4.96 8.31 1.17
CA GLU A 71 3.50 8.45 1.16
C GLU A 71 2.99 7.84 -0.15
N VAL A 72 2.11 6.85 -0.03
CA VAL A 72 1.71 6.01 -1.14
C VAL A 72 0.21 6.13 -1.39
N SER A 73 -0.15 6.27 -2.65
CA SER A 73 -1.53 6.17 -3.15
C SER A 73 -1.57 5.15 -4.28
N CYS A 74 -2.63 4.38 -4.35
CA CYS A 74 -2.75 3.32 -5.35
C CYS A 74 -4.22 3.15 -5.77
N SER A 75 -4.43 2.83 -7.03
CA SER A 75 -5.71 2.35 -7.56
C SER A 75 -5.51 1.01 -8.25
N TRP A 76 -6.53 0.16 -8.14
CA TRP A 76 -6.51 -1.17 -8.76
C TRP A 76 -7.85 -1.53 -9.36
N GLU A 77 -7.81 -2.36 -10.40
CA GLU A 77 -8.96 -2.96 -11.05
C GLU A 77 -8.70 -4.46 -11.27
N ASN A 78 -9.73 -5.26 -11.01
CA ASN A 78 -9.63 -6.72 -11.09
C ASN A 78 -8.45 -7.31 -10.31
N GLY A 79 -8.12 -6.70 -9.16
CA GLY A 79 -7.02 -7.12 -8.30
C GLY A 79 -5.62 -6.74 -8.79
N ARG A 80 -5.51 -5.94 -9.86
CA ARG A 80 -4.23 -5.47 -10.42
C ARG A 80 -4.08 -3.97 -10.28
N VAL A 81 -2.90 -3.52 -9.96
CA VAL A 81 -2.60 -2.09 -9.90
C VAL A 81 -2.80 -1.46 -11.27
N VAL A 82 -3.57 -0.38 -11.34
CA VAL A 82 -3.76 0.44 -12.53
C VAL A 82 -2.84 1.65 -12.49
N SER A 83 -2.71 2.26 -11.32
CA SER A 83 -1.79 3.36 -11.10
C SER A 83 -1.38 3.45 -9.63
N ALA A 84 -0.17 3.92 -9.40
CA ALA A 84 0.28 4.28 -8.06
C ALA A 84 1.05 5.59 -8.08
N GLN A 85 1.05 6.26 -6.94
CA GLN A 85 1.83 7.47 -6.70
C GLN A 85 2.64 7.29 -5.42
N LEU A 86 3.92 7.61 -5.48
CA LEU A 86 4.84 7.56 -4.37
C LEU A 86 5.44 8.95 -4.16
N ARG A 87 5.17 9.56 -3.01
CA ARG A 87 5.86 10.78 -2.60
C ARG A 87 6.98 10.42 -1.64
N SER A 88 8.21 10.65 -2.06
CA SER A 88 9.37 10.46 -1.19
C SER A 88 9.59 11.69 -0.31
N ARG A 89 9.35 11.55 0.99
CA ARG A 89 9.53 12.67 1.94
C ARG A 89 10.97 12.87 2.38
N ARG A 90 11.78 11.82 2.28
CA ARG A 90 13.18 11.82 2.76
C ARG A 90 14.21 11.72 1.65
N GLY A 91 13.85 11.18 0.49
CA GLY A 91 14.79 10.76 -0.54
C GLY A 91 15.40 9.40 -0.23
N GLY A 92 16.28 8.94 -1.11
CA GLY A 92 17.00 7.69 -0.99
C GLY A 92 16.40 6.55 -1.80
N LYS A 93 16.97 5.38 -1.65
CA LYS A 93 16.63 4.18 -2.42
C LYS A 93 15.20 3.71 -2.11
N CYS A 94 14.44 3.40 -3.16
CA CYS A 94 13.12 2.81 -3.09
C CYS A 94 13.13 1.46 -3.81
N THR A 95 12.63 0.42 -3.18
CA THR A 95 12.32 -0.86 -3.81
C THR A 95 10.79 -1.05 -3.79
N LEU A 96 10.17 -1.04 -4.97
CA LEU A 96 8.73 -1.16 -5.14
C LEU A 96 8.38 -2.54 -5.68
N VAL A 97 7.78 -3.38 -4.85
CA VAL A 97 7.30 -4.71 -5.24
C VAL A 97 5.86 -4.59 -5.75
N ILE A 98 5.65 -4.90 -7.01
CA ILE A 98 4.36 -4.69 -7.69
C ILE A 98 3.96 -5.85 -8.62
N GLY A 99 4.87 -6.81 -8.83
CA GLY A 99 4.60 -8.09 -9.47
C GLY A 99 4.52 -8.11 -10.99
N GLN A 100 4.45 -6.96 -11.65
CA GLN A 100 4.45 -6.84 -13.12
C GLN A 100 5.12 -5.55 -13.57
N GLU A 101 5.38 -5.44 -14.87
CA GLU A 101 6.08 -4.28 -15.41
C GLU A 101 5.16 -3.06 -15.52
N TYR A 102 5.71 -1.92 -15.11
CA TYR A 102 5.09 -0.59 -15.16
C TYR A 102 6.11 0.44 -15.62
N ARG A 103 5.61 1.55 -16.09
CA ARG A 103 6.43 2.74 -16.32
C ARG A 103 6.46 3.60 -15.07
N ILE A 104 7.65 3.96 -14.62
CA ILE A 104 7.84 4.89 -13.50
C ILE A 104 8.30 6.23 -14.05
N SER A 105 7.61 7.31 -13.68
CA SER A 105 7.95 8.65 -14.11
C SER A 105 7.93 9.66 -12.96
N ARG A 106 8.72 10.72 -13.13
CA ARG A 106 8.69 11.92 -12.30
C ARG A 106 8.31 13.10 -13.19
N GLY A 107 7.07 13.58 -13.05
CA GLY A 107 6.50 14.48 -14.05
C GLY A 107 6.47 13.80 -15.42
N ASP A 108 7.04 14.46 -16.42
CA ASP A 108 7.11 13.94 -17.80
C ASP A 108 8.37 13.09 -18.07
N THR A 109 9.28 12.98 -17.10
CA THR A 109 10.55 12.27 -17.27
C THR A 109 10.43 10.85 -16.73
N GLU A 110 10.82 9.88 -17.55
CA GLU A 110 10.92 8.48 -17.13
C GLU A 110 12.09 8.30 -16.17
N VAL A 111 11.84 7.53 -15.11
CA VAL A 111 12.84 7.22 -14.09
C VAL A 111 13.62 5.98 -14.52
N ASN A 112 14.94 6.06 -14.43
CA ASN A 112 15.78 4.89 -14.64
C ASN A 112 15.66 3.96 -13.41
N ALA A 113 14.77 2.99 -13.50
CA ALA A 113 14.48 2.01 -12.47
C ALA A 113 14.93 0.62 -12.94
N GLU A 114 15.66 -0.08 -12.11
CA GLU A 114 16.04 -1.48 -12.37
C GLU A 114 14.86 -2.38 -11.99
N TYR A 115 14.42 -3.23 -12.92
CA TYR A 115 13.37 -4.22 -12.69
C TYR A 115 13.96 -5.61 -12.55
N SER A 116 13.70 -6.27 -11.45
CA SER A 116 14.09 -7.66 -11.19
C SER A 116 13.08 -8.32 -10.26
N ASP A 117 12.71 -9.55 -10.57
CA ASP A 117 11.85 -10.41 -9.74
C ASP A 117 10.53 -9.75 -9.25
N GLY A 118 9.90 -8.94 -10.11
CA GLY A 118 8.65 -8.27 -9.78
C GLY A 118 8.81 -7.00 -8.96
N ALA A 119 10.03 -6.52 -8.80
CA ALA A 119 10.36 -5.32 -8.03
C ALA A 119 11.12 -4.29 -8.87
N TYR A 120 10.80 -3.02 -8.66
CA TYR A 120 11.56 -1.89 -9.18
C TYR A 120 12.45 -1.30 -8.10
N THR A 121 13.70 -1.06 -8.44
CA THR A 121 14.67 -0.38 -7.57
C THR A 121 15.13 0.90 -8.24
N PHE A 122 15.00 2.05 -7.56
CA PHE A 122 15.42 3.35 -8.05
C PHE A 122 15.71 4.33 -6.91
N GLU A 123 16.50 5.35 -7.23
CA GLU A 123 16.79 6.43 -6.29
C GLU A 123 15.69 7.48 -6.34
N THR A 124 15.34 8.01 -5.18
CA THR A 124 14.33 9.05 -5.04
C THR A 124 14.90 10.32 -4.42
N ASP A 125 14.39 11.45 -4.89
CA ASP A 125 14.71 12.76 -4.34
C ASP A 125 13.72 13.17 -3.25
N ARG A 126 14.22 13.88 -2.25
CA ARG A 126 13.38 14.41 -1.18
C ARG A 126 12.28 15.33 -1.71
N GLY A 127 11.05 15.06 -1.34
CA GLY A 127 9.86 15.83 -1.74
C GLY A 127 9.30 15.49 -3.11
N ALA A 128 9.99 14.65 -3.90
CA ALA A 128 9.56 14.29 -5.23
C ALA A 128 8.35 13.34 -5.23
N LEU A 129 7.53 13.47 -6.27
CA LEU A 129 6.39 12.59 -6.56
C LEU A 129 6.71 11.73 -7.78
N TYR A 130 6.57 10.44 -7.62
CA TYR A 130 6.75 9.43 -8.66
C TYR A 130 5.40 8.82 -9.02
N CYS A 131 5.16 8.65 -10.32
CA CYS A 131 3.94 8.03 -10.86
C CYS A 131 4.30 6.69 -11.49
N VAL A 132 3.49 5.68 -11.19
CA VAL A 132 3.58 4.31 -11.71
C VAL A 132 2.33 4.04 -12.55
N LYS A 133 2.51 3.68 -13.81
CA LYS A 133 1.40 3.44 -14.77
C LYS A 133 1.74 2.30 -15.71
#